data_0104824e2c21424a182d8ee77394b386
#
_entry.id   0104824e2c21424a182d8ee77394b386
#
_cell.length_a   1.000
_cell.length_b   1.000
_cell.length_c   1.000
_cell.angle_alpha   90.00
_cell.angle_beta   90.00
_cell.angle_gamma   90.00
#
_symmetry.space_group_name_H-M   'P 1'
#
loop_
_entity.id
_entity.type
_entity.pdbx_description
1 polymer ?
#
loop_
_entity_poly.entity_id
_entity_poly.type
_entity_poly.pdbx_seq_one_letter_code
_entity_poly.pdbx_strand_id
1 'polypeptide(L)'
;TTKKDVLFRLRQEGKWGENLRETTLWYGESPVVQVDRNTTKYERFTPTSVNLREYTNRIAVVIEKIPHPEDYRIEIASSNGTYQMNGRIASTDSTFYPGETKVVGDSTCRADFTTLKLESGHKNTLIVTNKAKGVEMFRTDLVGVILSSSYAENINLRCLNDFRVRLVAHHCDCPENTYQIVEIWVNDWLIHSYSIGV
;
A
#
# COMPACT_ATOMS: atom_id res chain seq x y z
N THR A 1 -13.12 20.53 -2.32
CA THR A 1 -12.47 20.54 -0.98
C THR A 1 -11.62 21.79 -0.85
N THR A 2 -11.95 22.67 0.06
CA THR A 2 -11.14 23.85 0.34
C THR A 2 -9.80 23.42 0.98
N LYS A 3 -8.73 24.19 0.80
CA LYS A 3 -7.41 23.90 1.41
C LYS A 3 -7.47 23.66 2.93
N LYS A 4 -8.51 24.15 3.60
CA LYS A 4 -8.72 24.02 5.05
C LYS A 4 -9.17 22.61 5.48
N ASP A 5 -9.73 21.81 4.54
CA ASP A 5 -10.29 20.51 4.84
C ASP A 5 -9.31 19.35 4.59
N VAL A 6 -8.09 19.66 4.15
CA VAL A 6 -7.05 18.68 3.85
C VAL A 6 -6.11 18.54 5.03
N LEU A 7 -6.11 17.37 5.67
CA LEU A 7 -5.17 17.02 6.73
C LEU A 7 -3.78 16.73 6.15
N PHE A 8 -3.73 15.96 5.08
CA PHE A 8 -2.49 15.49 4.49
C PHE A 8 -2.66 15.26 2.98
N ARG A 9 -1.64 15.62 2.20
CA ARG A 9 -1.57 15.36 0.77
C ARG A 9 -0.16 14.94 0.40
N LEU A 10 -0.03 13.78 -0.25
CA LEU A 10 1.20 13.40 -0.93
C LEU A 10 1.40 14.27 -2.17
N ARG A 11 2.58 14.86 -2.31
CA ARG A 11 2.96 15.54 -3.56
C ARG A 11 3.52 14.50 -4.53
N GLN A 12 3.09 14.56 -5.77
CA GLN A 12 3.54 13.64 -6.83
C GLN A 12 4.97 13.91 -7.32
N GLU A 13 5.55 15.06 -6.97
CA GLU A 13 6.89 15.44 -7.40
C GLU A 13 7.96 14.82 -6.49
N GLY A 14 8.34 13.61 -6.82
CA GLY A 14 9.67 12.99 -6.72
C GLY A 14 10.34 12.83 -5.36
N LYS A 15 10.16 13.68 -4.38
CA LYS A 15 10.97 13.68 -3.16
C LYS A 15 10.27 13.20 -1.89
N TRP A 16 8.97 13.12 -1.87
CA TRP A 16 8.21 12.78 -0.65
C TRP A 16 8.02 11.27 -0.45
N GLY A 17 8.12 10.47 -1.49
CA GLY A 17 8.11 9.01 -1.36
C GLY A 17 9.32 8.47 -0.60
N GLU A 18 10.46 9.15 -0.66
CA GLU A 18 11.64 8.80 0.12
C GLU A 18 11.43 9.09 1.61
N ASN A 19 10.74 10.17 1.95
CA ASN A 19 10.49 10.56 3.33
C ASN A 19 9.46 9.67 4.03
N LEU A 20 8.49 9.09 3.31
CA LEU A 20 7.54 8.13 3.91
C LEU A 20 8.22 6.83 4.33
N ARG A 21 9.34 6.44 3.71
CA ARG A 21 10.10 5.24 4.11
C ARG A 21 10.65 5.34 5.53
N GLU A 22 10.91 6.55 5.99
CA GLU A 22 11.52 6.81 7.29
C GLU A 22 10.52 7.36 8.32
N THR A 23 9.32 7.75 7.88
CA THR A 23 8.37 8.45 8.75
C THR A 23 7.03 7.71 8.83
N THR A 24 6.73 7.21 10.00
CA THR A 24 5.41 6.68 10.33
C THR A 24 4.44 7.83 10.61
N LEU A 25 3.34 7.88 9.90
CA LEU A 25 2.27 8.84 10.16
C LEU A 25 1.29 8.29 11.19
N TRP A 26 1.00 9.08 12.20
CA TRP A 26 0.00 8.77 13.23
C TRP A 26 -1.15 9.75 13.16
N TYR A 27 -2.36 9.24 13.28
CA TYR A 27 -3.58 10.03 13.30
C TYR A 27 -4.48 9.62 14.45
N GLY A 28 -5.13 10.60 15.07
CA GLY A 28 -6.12 10.37 16.09
C GLY A 28 -7.07 11.55 16.22
N GLU A 29 -8.30 11.26 16.62
CA GLU A 29 -9.32 12.26 16.90
C GLU A 29 -9.67 12.21 18.39
N SER A 30 -9.85 13.39 18.98
CA SER A 30 -10.46 13.51 20.29
C SER A 30 -11.98 13.41 20.15
N PRO A 31 -12.69 12.88 21.14
CA PRO A 31 -14.13 13.08 21.22
C PRO A 31 -14.46 14.58 21.32
N VAL A 32 -15.65 14.94 20.90
CA VAL A 32 -16.12 16.32 21.04
C VAL A 32 -16.15 16.70 22.51
N VAL A 33 -15.36 17.69 22.88
CA VAL A 33 -15.32 18.24 24.25
C VAL A 33 -16.28 19.41 24.30
N GLN A 34 -17.34 19.31 25.09
CA GLN A 34 -18.20 20.43 25.40
C GLN A 34 -17.54 21.28 26.48
N VAL A 35 -17.20 22.52 26.12
CA VAL A 35 -16.69 23.49 27.07
C VAL A 35 -17.88 24.30 27.60
N ASP A 36 -18.21 24.12 28.89
CA ASP A 36 -19.21 24.94 29.54
C ASP A 36 -18.65 26.37 29.74
N ARG A 37 -19.27 27.34 29.09
CA ARG A 37 -18.83 28.75 29.12
C ARG A 37 -19.08 29.43 30.47
N ASN A 38 -19.86 28.79 31.38
CA ASN A 38 -20.27 29.35 32.66
C ASN A 38 -19.36 28.91 33.82
N THR A 39 -18.33 28.10 33.56
CA THR A 39 -17.42 27.69 34.61
C THR A 39 -16.38 28.78 34.89
N THR A 40 -16.27 29.16 36.13
CA THR A 40 -15.25 30.06 36.65
C THR A 40 -13.85 29.47 36.50
N LYS A 41 -12.87 30.34 36.34
CA LYS A 41 -11.49 30.15 35.88
C LYS A 41 -10.66 29.00 36.48
N TYR A 42 -11.15 28.22 37.42
CA TYR A 42 -10.35 27.23 38.16
C TYR A 42 -10.94 25.82 38.23
N GLU A 43 -12.05 25.57 37.59
CA GLU A 43 -12.68 24.27 37.74
C GLU A 43 -12.90 23.57 36.40
N ARG A 44 -12.30 22.42 36.30
CA ARG A 44 -12.50 21.28 35.43
C ARG A 44 -11.57 21.16 34.24
N PHE A 45 -10.48 20.51 34.55
CA PHE A 45 -9.76 19.72 33.58
C PHE A 45 -10.66 18.55 33.17
N THR A 46 -11.19 18.55 31.96
CA THR A 46 -11.81 17.35 31.39
C THR A 46 -10.70 16.57 30.70
N PRO A 47 -10.21 15.46 31.28
CA PRO A 47 -9.16 14.68 30.64
C PRO A 47 -9.73 14.12 29.34
N THR A 48 -9.08 14.41 28.23
CA THR A 48 -9.44 13.90 26.92
C THR A 48 -8.33 12.96 26.45
N SER A 49 -8.69 11.72 26.18
CA SER A 49 -7.76 10.77 25.59
C SER A 49 -7.92 10.76 24.06
N VAL A 50 -6.80 10.74 23.37
CA VAL A 50 -6.74 10.60 21.92
C VAL A 50 -6.04 9.29 21.61
N ASN A 51 -6.72 8.38 20.95
CA ASN A 51 -6.14 7.13 20.49
C ASN A 51 -5.47 7.36 19.13
N LEU A 52 -4.15 7.32 19.11
CA LEU A 52 -3.39 7.41 17.88
C LEU A 52 -3.37 6.06 17.17
N ARG A 53 -3.57 6.11 15.86
CA ARG A 53 -3.45 4.95 14.95
C ARG A 53 -2.38 5.25 13.91
N GLU A 54 -1.61 4.25 13.57
CA GLU A 54 -0.68 4.35 12.44
C GLU A 54 -1.48 4.49 11.14
N TYR A 55 -1.15 5.51 10.34
CA TYR A 55 -1.82 5.85 9.09
C TYR A 55 -0.96 5.55 7.86
N THR A 56 0.01 4.67 8.04
CA THR A 56 0.87 4.14 6.99
C THR A 56 0.79 2.62 6.93
N ASN A 57 1.08 2.06 5.74
CA ASN A 57 1.32 0.63 5.57
C ASN A 57 2.73 0.42 5.04
N ARG A 58 3.40 -0.62 5.52
CA ARG A 58 4.67 -1.12 4.99
C ARG A 58 4.38 -2.37 4.16
N ILE A 59 4.79 -2.32 2.90
CA ILE A 59 4.48 -3.38 1.94
C ILE A 59 5.78 -3.82 1.29
N ALA A 60 6.17 -5.06 1.51
CA ALA A 60 7.27 -5.69 0.82
C ALA A 60 6.73 -6.54 -0.33
N VAL A 61 7.15 -6.26 -1.55
CA VAL A 61 6.81 -7.07 -2.73
C VAL A 61 8.04 -7.78 -3.24
N VAL A 62 7.95 -9.09 -3.37
CA VAL A 62 9.03 -9.96 -3.86
C VAL A 62 8.53 -10.67 -5.11
N ILE A 63 9.36 -10.69 -6.16
CA ILE A 63 9.10 -11.47 -7.39
C ILE A 63 10.20 -12.50 -7.52
N GLU A 64 9.82 -13.75 -7.68
CA GLU A 64 10.71 -14.91 -7.77
C GLU A 64 10.63 -15.59 -9.14
N LYS A 65 11.68 -16.29 -9.50
CA LYS A 65 11.81 -17.09 -10.74
C LYS A 65 11.72 -16.27 -12.02
N ILE A 66 12.25 -15.06 -11.97
CA ILE A 66 12.38 -14.19 -13.15
C ILE A 66 13.83 -14.19 -13.65
N PRO A 67 14.06 -14.12 -14.98
CA PRO A 67 15.38 -13.86 -15.53
C PRO A 67 15.66 -12.37 -15.42
N HIS A 68 16.92 -12.01 -15.30
CA HIS A 68 17.36 -10.60 -15.31
C HIS A 68 16.52 -9.73 -14.35
N PRO A 69 16.54 -10.01 -13.02
CA PRO A 69 15.70 -9.32 -12.06
C PRO A 69 15.91 -7.79 -12.04
N GLU A 70 17.04 -7.29 -12.54
CA GLU A 70 17.36 -5.88 -12.76
C GLU A 70 16.44 -5.19 -13.78
N ASP A 71 15.84 -5.96 -14.68
CA ASP A 71 14.95 -5.43 -15.72
C ASP A 71 13.53 -5.15 -15.22
N TYR A 72 13.22 -5.55 -14.01
CA TYR A 72 11.86 -5.38 -13.48
C TYR A 72 11.72 -4.13 -12.62
N ARG A 73 10.54 -3.55 -12.68
CA ARG A 73 10.10 -2.45 -11.82
C ARG A 73 8.79 -2.82 -11.17
N ILE A 74 8.70 -2.59 -9.86
CA ILE A 74 7.50 -2.80 -9.07
C ILE A 74 7.00 -1.43 -8.63
N GLU A 75 5.70 -1.18 -8.80
CA GLU A 75 5.06 0.09 -8.46
C GLU A 75 3.73 -0.17 -7.75
N ILE A 76 3.37 0.72 -6.85
CA ILE A 76 2.03 0.78 -6.25
C ILE A 76 1.39 2.09 -6.64
N ALA A 77 0.19 2.03 -7.22
CA ALA A 77 -0.66 3.17 -7.51
C ALA A 77 -1.91 3.09 -6.65
N SER A 78 -2.24 4.16 -5.94
CA SER A 78 -3.41 4.19 -5.06
C SER A 78 -4.12 5.54 -5.12
N SER A 79 -5.44 5.53 -4.93
CA SER A 79 -6.23 6.76 -4.83
C SER A 79 -6.26 7.36 -3.41
N ASN A 80 -5.31 6.97 -2.55
CA ASN A 80 -5.23 7.42 -1.16
C ASN A 80 -4.25 8.57 -0.89
N GLY A 81 -3.88 9.34 -1.93
CA GLY A 81 -2.86 10.40 -1.81
C GLY A 81 -3.28 11.63 -1.01
N THR A 82 -4.55 11.77 -0.64
CA THR A 82 -5.07 12.93 0.10
C THR A 82 -6.10 12.50 1.13
N TYR A 83 -5.97 13.01 2.36
CA TYR A 83 -6.88 12.77 3.46
C TYR A 83 -7.53 14.06 3.96
N GLN A 84 -8.79 13.97 4.35
CA GLN A 84 -9.53 15.03 5.05
C GLN A 84 -9.16 15.05 6.53
N MET A 85 -9.53 16.12 7.22
CA MET A 85 -9.32 16.26 8.67
C MET A 85 -10.01 15.18 9.51
N ASN A 86 -11.04 14.53 8.99
CA ASN A 86 -11.73 13.39 9.62
C ASN A 86 -11.08 12.03 9.29
N GLY A 87 -9.87 12.01 8.74
CA GLY A 87 -9.15 10.80 8.41
C GLY A 87 -9.69 10.01 7.22
N ARG A 88 -10.63 10.56 6.43
CA ARG A 88 -11.16 9.88 5.23
C ARG A 88 -10.37 10.26 3.98
N ILE A 89 -10.29 9.34 3.04
CA ILE A 89 -9.69 9.62 1.73
C ILE A 89 -10.50 10.70 1.01
N ALA A 90 -9.83 11.75 0.55
CA ALA A 90 -10.46 12.93 -0.04
C ALA A 90 -10.40 12.95 -1.58
N SER A 91 -9.45 12.22 -2.17
CA SER A 91 -9.18 12.26 -3.61
C SER A 91 -9.45 10.92 -4.26
N THR A 92 -9.87 10.96 -5.51
CA THR A 92 -9.95 9.80 -6.41
C THR A 92 -8.74 9.71 -7.34
N ASP A 93 -7.85 10.70 -7.29
CA ASP A 93 -6.66 10.76 -8.14
C ASP A 93 -5.65 9.70 -7.72
N SER A 94 -5.06 9.03 -8.71
CA SER A 94 -4.04 8.03 -8.44
C SER A 94 -2.74 8.70 -8.02
N THR A 95 -2.19 8.22 -6.92
CA THR A 95 -0.85 8.56 -6.42
C THR A 95 0.04 7.35 -6.60
N PHE A 96 1.22 7.56 -7.18
CA PHE A 96 2.22 6.52 -7.31
C PHE A 96 3.15 6.55 -6.10
N TYR A 97 3.35 5.38 -5.50
CA TYR A 97 4.32 5.18 -4.44
C TYR A 97 5.59 4.63 -5.07
N PRO A 98 6.69 5.39 -5.06
CA PRO A 98 7.94 4.91 -5.59
C PRO A 98 8.48 3.80 -4.70
N GLY A 99 8.79 2.66 -5.32
CA GLY A 99 9.52 1.56 -4.72
C GLY A 99 10.86 1.43 -5.42
N GLU A 100 11.96 1.40 -4.67
CA GLU A 100 13.24 1.04 -5.24
C GLU A 100 13.28 -0.49 -5.38
N THR A 101 13.23 -0.97 -6.64
CA THR A 101 13.36 -2.41 -6.90
C THR A 101 14.83 -2.80 -6.80
N LYS A 102 15.14 -3.73 -5.90
CA LYS A 102 16.48 -4.25 -5.64
C LYS A 102 16.55 -5.71 -6.07
N VAL A 103 17.65 -6.08 -6.69
CA VAL A 103 17.99 -7.49 -6.94
C VAL A 103 18.42 -8.11 -5.61
N VAL A 104 17.78 -9.22 -5.23
CA VAL A 104 18.08 -9.92 -3.96
C VAL A 104 18.53 -11.37 -4.19
N GLY A 105 18.64 -11.80 -5.43
CA GLY A 105 19.12 -13.11 -5.86
C GLY A 105 19.17 -13.20 -7.38
N ASP A 106 19.71 -14.27 -7.91
CA ASP A 106 19.92 -14.47 -9.36
C ASP A 106 18.62 -14.41 -10.18
N SER A 107 17.50 -14.73 -9.56
CA SER A 107 16.16 -14.76 -10.19
C SER A 107 15.09 -14.06 -9.36
N THR A 108 15.51 -13.13 -8.48
CA THR A 108 14.60 -12.53 -7.50
C THR A 108 14.86 -11.04 -7.37
N CYS A 109 13.79 -10.26 -7.41
CA CYS A 109 13.84 -8.86 -7.03
C CYS A 109 12.81 -8.53 -5.94
N ARG A 110 13.06 -7.44 -5.22
CA ARG A 110 12.22 -6.97 -4.12
C ARG A 110 12.08 -5.45 -4.19
N ALA A 111 10.90 -4.96 -3.85
CA ALA A 111 10.66 -3.55 -3.59
C ALA A 111 9.93 -3.38 -2.25
N ASP A 112 10.37 -2.42 -1.46
CA ASP A 112 9.77 -2.04 -0.19
C ASP A 112 9.08 -0.68 -0.35
N PHE A 113 7.83 -0.63 0.10
CA PHE A 113 6.99 0.56 0.03
C PHE A 113 6.51 0.96 1.41
N THR A 114 6.46 2.26 1.65
CA THR A 114 5.62 2.84 2.69
C THR A 114 4.53 3.65 2.02
N THR A 115 3.29 3.21 2.17
CA THR A 115 2.14 3.89 1.61
C THR A 115 1.34 4.56 2.72
N LEU A 116 0.49 5.51 2.37
CA LEU A 116 -0.60 5.90 3.26
C LEU A 116 -1.55 4.71 3.41
N LYS A 117 -2.39 4.75 4.44
CA LYS A 117 -3.27 3.64 4.80
C LYS A 117 -4.10 3.19 3.59
N LEU A 118 -4.03 1.90 3.29
CA LEU A 118 -4.84 1.29 2.26
C LEU A 118 -6.25 1.04 2.80
N GLU A 119 -7.26 1.32 1.98
CA GLU A 119 -8.66 1.08 2.32
C GLU A 119 -9.36 0.31 1.21
N SER A 120 -10.27 -0.57 1.61
CA SER A 120 -11.17 -1.27 0.69
C SER A 120 -12.10 -0.27 -0.01
N GLY A 121 -12.47 -0.56 -1.27
CA GLY A 121 -13.33 0.33 -2.07
C GLY A 121 -12.60 1.47 -2.77
N HIS A 122 -11.30 1.61 -2.57
CA HIS A 122 -10.44 2.53 -3.30
C HIS A 122 -9.52 1.78 -4.28
N LYS A 123 -9.05 2.51 -5.30
CA LYS A 123 -8.09 1.91 -6.25
C LYS A 123 -6.75 1.72 -5.54
N ASN A 124 -6.27 0.48 -5.47
CA ASN A 124 -4.99 0.12 -4.91
C ASN A 124 -4.35 -0.91 -5.84
N THR A 125 -3.51 -0.46 -6.76
CA THR A 125 -3.01 -1.30 -7.85
C THR A 125 -1.53 -1.61 -7.63
N LEU A 126 -1.18 -2.89 -7.62
CA LEU A 126 0.18 -3.38 -7.74
C LEU A 126 0.49 -3.63 -9.22
N ILE A 127 1.60 -3.07 -9.69
CA ILE A 127 2.02 -3.11 -11.09
C ILE A 127 3.45 -3.65 -11.15
N VAL A 128 3.68 -4.61 -12.04
CA VAL A 128 5.02 -5.11 -12.37
C VAL A 128 5.27 -4.88 -13.85
N THR A 129 6.35 -4.19 -14.16
CA THR A 129 6.76 -3.86 -15.53
C THR A 129 8.13 -4.42 -15.82
N ASN A 130 8.30 -5.08 -16.97
CA ASN A 130 9.60 -5.37 -17.52
C ASN A 130 10.09 -4.12 -18.27
N LYS A 131 11.10 -3.43 -17.73
CA LYS A 131 11.64 -2.18 -18.28
C LYS A 131 12.36 -2.39 -19.61
N ALA A 132 13.07 -3.52 -19.76
CA ALA A 132 13.82 -3.81 -20.98
C ALA A 132 12.90 -4.02 -22.18
N LYS A 133 11.73 -4.62 -21.95
CA LYS A 133 10.71 -4.84 -22.99
C LYS A 133 9.67 -3.71 -23.05
N GLY A 134 9.59 -2.84 -22.06
CA GLY A 134 8.56 -1.81 -21.95
C GLY A 134 7.14 -2.36 -21.74
N VAL A 135 7.01 -3.59 -21.26
CA VAL A 135 5.73 -4.30 -21.15
C VAL A 135 5.32 -4.47 -19.68
N GLU A 136 4.05 -4.19 -19.40
CA GLU A 136 3.43 -4.55 -18.12
C GLU A 136 3.23 -6.07 -18.06
N MET A 137 3.91 -6.70 -17.10
CA MET A 137 3.88 -8.15 -16.92
C MET A 137 2.71 -8.58 -16.03
N PHE A 138 2.36 -7.74 -15.06
CA PHE A 138 1.33 -8.08 -14.07
C PHE A 138 0.68 -6.84 -13.50
N ARG A 139 -0.64 -6.92 -13.29
CA ARG A 139 -1.44 -5.90 -12.61
C ARG A 139 -2.52 -6.55 -11.78
N THR A 140 -2.67 -6.10 -10.53
CA THR A 140 -3.73 -6.62 -9.65
C THR A 140 -4.21 -5.56 -8.66
N ASP A 141 -5.41 -5.75 -8.11
CA ASP A 141 -5.87 -5.01 -6.93
C ASP A 141 -5.16 -5.51 -5.67
N LEU A 142 -4.25 -4.72 -5.15
CA LEU A 142 -3.43 -5.07 -4.00
C LEU A 142 -4.27 -5.33 -2.74
N VAL A 143 -5.29 -4.51 -2.49
CA VAL A 143 -6.17 -4.68 -1.32
C VAL A 143 -7.03 -5.92 -1.50
N GLY A 144 -7.56 -6.14 -2.71
CA GLY A 144 -8.29 -7.35 -3.04
C GLY A 144 -7.46 -8.61 -2.80
N VAL A 145 -6.20 -8.62 -3.22
CA VAL A 145 -5.27 -9.74 -2.98
C VAL A 145 -5.01 -9.95 -1.49
N ILE A 146 -4.74 -8.88 -0.73
CA ILE A 146 -4.52 -8.97 0.73
C ILE A 146 -5.75 -9.55 1.43
N LEU A 147 -6.95 -9.09 1.07
CA LEU A 147 -8.20 -9.54 1.69
C LEU A 147 -8.67 -10.91 1.20
N SER A 148 -8.14 -11.43 0.10
CA SER A 148 -8.47 -12.77 -0.40
C SER A 148 -7.75 -13.91 0.35
N SER A 149 -6.88 -13.58 1.32
CA SER A 149 -6.26 -14.62 2.14
C SER A 149 -7.32 -15.36 2.96
N SER A 150 -7.11 -16.65 3.20
CA SER A 150 -8.02 -17.47 4.03
C SER A 150 -8.21 -16.95 5.46
N TYR A 151 -7.39 -16.00 5.88
CA TYR A 151 -7.48 -15.25 7.13
C TYR A 151 -8.12 -13.87 6.96
N ALA A 152 -8.79 -13.61 5.84
CA ALA A 152 -9.40 -12.30 5.57
C ALA A 152 -10.37 -11.84 6.66
N GLU A 153 -11.06 -12.77 7.31
CA GLU A 153 -11.93 -12.48 8.46
C GLU A 153 -11.18 -11.83 9.63
N ASN A 154 -9.88 -12.11 9.75
CA ASN A 154 -8.99 -11.56 10.79
C ASN A 154 -8.13 -10.39 10.28
N ILE A 155 -8.15 -10.09 8.98
CA ILE A 155 -7.39 -8.97 8.41
C ILE A 155 -8.17 -7.68 8.60
N ASN A 156 -7.78 -6.93 9.61
CA ASN A 156 -8.27 -5.58 9.80
C ASN A 156 -7.24 -4.58 9.24
N LEU A 157 -7.48 -4.08 8.04
CA LEU A 157 -6.62 -3.08 7.40
C LEU A 157 -6.38 -1.82 8.25
N ARG A 158 -7.27 -1.54 9.21
CA ARG A 158 -7.10 -0.41 10.14
C ARG A 158 -6.04 -0.67 11.21
N CYS A 159 -5.81 -1.92 11.55
CA CYS A 159 -4.91 -2.31 12.65
C CYS A 159 -3.61 -2.94 12.14
N LEU A 160 -3.64 -3.60 10.99
CA LEU A 160 -2.48 -4.22 10.38
C LEU A 160 -1.78 -3.23 9.46
N ASN A 161 -0.46 -3.15 9.57
CA ASN A 161 0.35 -2.18 8.84
C ASN A 161 1.41 -2.84 7.95
N ASP A 162 1.75 -4.09 8.21
CA ASP A 162 2.84 -4.80 7.54
C ASP A 162 2.28 -5.92 6.65
N PHE A 163 2.62 -5.85 5.35
CA PHE A 163 2.22 -6.85 4.37
C PHE A 163 3.42 -7.28 3.53
N ARG A 164 3.54 -8.58 3.33
CA ARG A 164 4.50 -9.16 2.40
C ARG A 164 3.74 -9.84 1.27
N VAL A 165 3.95 -9.36 0.05
CA VAL A 165 3.39 -9.93 -1.18
C VAL A 165 4.52 -10.63 -1.92
N ARG A 166 4.35 -11.93 -2.19
CA ARG A 166 5.29 -12.73 -2.95
C ARG A 166 4.61 -13.21 -4.23
N LEU A 167 5.22 -12.90 -5.34
CA LEU A 167 4.78 -13.26 -6.68
C LEU A 167 5.75 -14.28 -7.25
N VAL A 168 5.27 -15.41 -7.71
CA VAL A 168 6.09 -16.42 -8.36
C VAL A 168 5.80 -16.39 -9.85
N ALA A 169 6.84 -16.15 -10.65
CA ALA A 169 6.75 -16.16 -12.09
C ALA A 169 7.04 -17.53 -12.67
N HIS A 170 6.49 -17.80 -13.82
CA HIS A 170 6.81 -18.97 -14.63
C HIS A 170 7.02 -18.57 -16.09
N HIS A 171 7.94 -19.24 -16.75
CA HIS A 171 8.16 -19.06 -18.18
C HIS A 171 6.94 -19.56 -18.97
N CYS A 172 6.44 -18.72 -19.87
CA CYS A 172 5.37 -19.10 -20.79
C CYS A 172 5.98 -19.52 -22.12
N ASP A 173 5.71 -20.72 -22.55
CA ASP A 173 6.07 -21.22 -23.90
C ASP A 173 5.17 -20.61 -24.99
N CYS A 174 4.59 -19.46 -24.75
CA CYS A 174 3.81 -18.67 -25.70
C CYS A 174 4.72 -18.01 -26.76
N PRO A 175 4.17 -17.60 -27.92
CA PRO A 175 4.94 -17.00 -29.00
C PRO A 175 5.75 -15.76 -28.59
N GLU A 176 5.32 -15.10 -27.54
CA GLU A 176 5.96 -13.89 -27.01
C GLU A 176 7.15 -14.17 -26.08
N ASN A 177 7.40 -15.47 -25.75
CA ASN A 177 8.46 -15.90 -24.85
C ASN A 177 8.55 -15.01 -23.60
N THR A 178 7.43 -14.93 -22.86
CA THR A 178 7.26 -14.04 -21.71
C THR A 178 7.17 -14.83 -20.40
N TYR A 179 7.27 -14.12 -19.27
CA TYR A 179 7.03 -14.66 -17.94
C TYR A 179 5.68 -14.20 -17.44
N GLN A 180 4.94 -15.09 -16.81
CA GLN A 180 3.65 -14.82 -16.20
C GLN A 180 3.70 -15.10 -14.70
N ILE A 181 2.95 -14.33 -13.92
CA ILE A 181 2.77 -14.62 -12.49
C ILE A 181 1.78 -15.77 -12.35
N VAL A 182 2.23 -16.83 -11.72
CA VAL A 182 1.45 -18.07 -11.54
C VAL A 182 1.00 -18.28 -10.10
N GLU A 183 1.71 -17.70 -9.13
CA GLU A 183 1.31 -17.78 -7.73
C GLU A 183 1.40 -16.42 -7.08
N ILE A 184 0.43 -16.16 -6.21
CA ILE A 184 0.37 -14.95 -5.37
C ILE A 184 0.26 -15.39 -3.92
N TRP A 185 1.17 -14.92 -3.09
CA TRP A 185 1.22 -15.18 -1.67
C TRP A 185 1.14 -13.89 -0.88
N VAL A 186 0.42 -13.87 0.24
CA VAL A 186 0.39 -12.75 1.17
C VAL A 186 0.69 -13.27 2.58
N ASN A 187 1.70 -12.69 3.23
CA ASN A 187 2.16 -13.09 4.56
C ASN A 187 2.34 -14.63 4.69
N ASP A 188 2.99 -15.23 3.68
CA ASP A 188 3.25 -16.66 3.55
C ASP A 188 2.01 -17.56 3.32
N TRP A 189 0.85 -16.99 3.00
CA TRP A 189 -0.35 -17.69 2.59
C TRP A 189 -0.52 -17.63 1.08
N LEU A 190 -0.74 -18.80 0.46
CA LEU A 190 -1.08 -18.89 -0.97
C LEU A 190 -2.50 -18.35 -1.19
N ILE A 191 -2.58 -17.25 -1.94
CA ILE A 191 -3.86 -16.60 -2.27
C ILE A 191 -4.41 -17.15 -3.57
N HIS A 192 -3.55 -17.32 -4.55
CA HIS A 192 -3.94 -17.74 -5.88
C HIS A 192 -2.83 -18.52 -6.57
N SER A 193 -3.23 -19.57 -7.30
CA SER A 193 -2.35 -20.36 -8.14
C SER A 193 -3.03 -20.56 -9.49
N TYR A 194 -2.35 -20.17 -10.57
CA TYR A 194 -2.80 -20.42 -11.93
C TYR A 194 -2.14 -21.70 -12.46
N SER A 195 -2.95 -22.67 -12.89
CA SER A 195 -2.44 -23.79 -13.66
C SER A 195 -2.11 -23.31 -15.06
N ILE A 196 -0.85 -23.41 -15.45
CA ILE A 196 -0.47 -23.25 -16.85
C ILE A 196 -0.87 -24.56 -17.50
N GLY A 197 -1.90 -24.54 -18.36
CA GLY A 197 -2.23 -25.69 -19.20
C GLY A 197 -1.04 -26.00 -20.10
N VAL A 198 -0.53 -27.22 -19.99
CA VAL A 198 0.45 -27.82 -20.89
C VAL A 198 -0.25 -28.26 -22.16
#